data_5ec472300f28ff406deb8f494d0e84a1
#
_entry.id   5ec472300f28ff406deb8f494d0e84a1
#
_cell.length_a   1.000
_cell.length_b   1.000
_cell.length_c   1.000
_cell.angle_alpha   90.00
_cell.angle_beta   90.00
_cell.angle_gamma   90.00
#
_symmetry.space_group_name_H-M   'P 1'
#
loop_
_entity.id
_entity.type
_entity.pdbx_description
1 polymer ?
#
loop_
_entity_poly.entity_id
_entity_poly.type
_entity_poly.pdbx_seq_one_letter_code
_entity_poly.pdbx_strand_id
1 'polypeptide(L)'
;SEFTQSIIYDNKPAVSYYAGNMAYRKVYKGDDETPTITVDMEGSSVGYDQAWGNTETRTMNYYISSSDPKGIQGSYTVKNSNNITKDIVYAENQPTQISFRGGYMVSEKDESVMEYSYDINSRVGSNSLTLANNPKFTRLNVPELRDTSGHWAEEPIKILASLNAISPNAKNFAPSLAISREEFAKAVAVVSDIVEEETTVRRSKKTQEQPLFTDTALDSEKYKYVKAVATKGIMGGVGEDRFEPKGELSKAQAATILINALGVEA
;
A
#
# COMPACT_ATOMS: atom_id res chain seq x y z
N SER A 1 22.46 -26.17 8.82
CA SER A 1 21.51 -25.10 9.13
C SER A 1 20.13 -25.46 8.60
N GLU A 2 19.11 -25.13 9.35
CA GLU A 2 17.69 -25.34 9.01
C GLU A 2 16.99 -23.99 9.05
N PHE A 3 16.09 -23.73 8.10
CA PHE A 3 15.27 -22.51 8.05
C PHE A 3 13.85 -22.87 7.66
N THR A 4 12.89 -22.35 8.39
CA THR A 4 11.46 -22.48 8.10
C THR A 4 10.78 -21.12 8.17
N GLN A 5 9.84 -20.89 7.28
CA GLN A 5 9.03 -19.66 7.25
C GLN A 5 7.61 -19.98 6.84
N SER A 6 6.65 -19.34 7.49
CA SER A 6 5.22 -19.37 7.14
C SER A 6 4.67 -17.97 7.19
N ILE A 7 4.01 -17.53 6.13
CA ILE A 7 3.36 -16.23 6.04
C ILE A 7 1.91 -16.44 5.61
N ILE A 8 0.98 -15.82 6.33
CA ILE A 8 -0.44 -15.79 6.03
C ILE A 8 -0.79 -14.38 5.60
N TYR A 9 -1.54 -14.27 4.52
CA TYR A 9 -2.06 -13.02 3.98
C TYR A 9 -3.57 -12.97 4.16
N ASP A 10 -4.08 -11.80 4.59
CA ASP A 10 -5.49 -11.42 4.54
C ASP A 10 -5.60 -10.24 3.56
N ASN A 11 -5.90 -10.56 2.30
CA ASN A 11 -5.98 -9.58 1.23
C ASN A 11 -7.39 -9.01 1.16
N LYS A 12 -7.55 -7.77 1.58
CA LYS A 12 -8.74 -6.95 1.32
C LYS A 12 -8.57 -6.21 -0.01
N PRO A 13 -9.63 -5.66 -0.60
CA PRO A 13 -9.56 -5.04 -1.92
C PRO A 13 -8.48 -3.95 -2.08
N ALA A 14 -8.35 -3.04 -1.12
CA ALA A 14 -7.42 -1.91 -1.17
C ALA A 14 -6.27 -2.00 -0.14
N VAL A 15 -6.20 -3.08 0.67
CA VAL A 15 -5.15 -3.27 1.67
C VAL A 15 -4.83 -4.75 1.82
N SER A 16 -3.57 -5.09 1.96
CA SER A 16 -3.11 -6.44 2.25
C SER A 16 -2.49 -6.48 3.64
N TYR A 17 -3.05 -7.31 4.52
CA TYR A 17 -2.47 -7.60 5.82
C TYR A 17 -1.68 -8.90 5.74
N TYR A 18 -0.60 -8.98 6.50
CA TYR A 18 0.14 -10.24 6.60
C TYR A 18 0.71 -10.45 7.99
N ALA A 19 0.80 -11.72 8.36
CA ALA A 19 1.47 -12.16 9.56
C ALA A 19 2.25 -13.45 9.27
N GLY A 20 3.41 -13.59 9.86
CA GLY A 20 4.24 -14.75 9.63
C GLY A 20 5.16 -15.08 10.79
N ASN A 21 5.59 -16.33 10.81
CA ASN A 21 6.58 -16.83 11.75
C ASN A 21 7.75 -17.41 10.96
N MET A 22 8.94 -17.32 11.56
CA MET A 22 10.17 -17.88 11.02
C MET A 22 10.98 -18.53 12.13
N ALA A 23 11.66 -19.59 11.81
CA ALA A 23 12.62 -20.24 12.69
C ALA A 23 13.87 -20.61 11.92
N TYR A 24 14.99 -20.49 12.60
CA TYR A 24 16.30 -20.82 12.05
C TYR A 24 17.13 -21.50 13.12
N ARG A 25 17.83 -22.56 12.73
CA ARG A 25 18.81 -23.24 13.57
C ARG A 25 20.13 -23.38 12.83
N LYS A 26 21.22 -23.03 13.47
CA LYS A 26 22.58 -23.26 12.98
C LYS A 26 23.49 -23.77 14.08
N VAL A 27 24.23 -24.80 13.77
CA VAL A 27 25.25 -25.36 14.66
C VAL A 27 26.61 -25.11 14.04
N TYR A 28 27.47 -24.47 14.79
CA TYR A 28 28.89 -24.27 14.48
C TYR A 28 29.68 -25.30 15.26
N LYS A 29 30.62 -25.95 14.60
CA LYS A 29 31.55 -26.94 15.21
C LYS A 29 32.97 -26.41 15.12
N GLY A 30 33.77 -26.64 16.16
CA GLY A 30 35.20 -26.43 16.11
C GLY A 30 35.91 -27.48 15.23
N ASP A 31 37.20 -27.31 14.98
CA ASP A 31 38.00 -28.21 14.14
C ASP A 31 38.01 -29.67 14.65
N ASP A 32 37.92 -29.88 15.97
CA ASP A 32 37.79 -31.16 16.63
C ASP A 32 36.33 -31.58 16.93
N GLU A 33 35.35 -30.99 16.21
CA GLU A 33 33.92 -31.17 16.42
C GLU A 33 33.38 -30.70 17.80
N THR A 34 34.24 -30.26 18.70
CA THR A 34 33.90 -29.69 20.02
C THR A 34 34.79 -28.48 20.33
N PRO A 35 34.26 -27.43 21.02
CA PRO A 35 32.88 -27.25 21.41
C PRO A 35 31.95 -26.91 20.23
N THR A 36 30.65 -27.18 20.38
CA THR A 36 29.64 -26.74 19.44
C THR A 36 28.96 -25.50 19.95
N ILE A 37 28.62 -24.57 19.04
CA ILE A 37 27.76 -23.40 19.33
C ILE A 37 26.51 -23.57 18.53
N THR A 38 25.38 -23.59 19.21
CA THR A 38 24.05 -23.61 18.58
C THR A 38 23.43 -22.21 18.65
N VAL A 39 22.93 -21.78 17.52
CA VAL A 39 22.15 -20.55 17.40
C VAL A 39 20.75 -20.93 16.91
N ASP A 40 19.77 -20.76 17.76
CA ASP A 40 18.35 -20.88 17.44
C ASP A 40 17.76 -19.49 17.30
N MET A 41 16.94 -19.26 16.29
CA MET A 41 16.20 -18.02 16.09
C MET A 41 14.73 -18.33 15.89
N GLU A 42 13.89 -17.65 16.64
CA GLU A 42 12.45 -17.60 16.44
C GLU A 42 12.06 -16.18 16.12
N GLY A 43 11.28 -16.01 15.06
CA GLY A 43 10.86 -14.69 14.61
C GLY A 43 9.40 -14.63 14.21
N SER A 44 8.87 -13.44 14.28
CA SER A 44 7.54 -13.10 13.77
C SER A 44 7.62 -11.83 12.92
N SER A 45 6.74 -11.75 11.94
CA SER A 45 6.52 -10.52 11.17
C SER A 45 5.03 -10.22 11.11
N VAL A 46 4.67 -8.97 11.22
CA VAL A 46 3.31 -8.49 11.00
C VAL A 46 3.38 -7.19 10.23
N GLY A 47 2.44 -6.98 9.32
CA GLY A 47 2.40 -5.76 8.54
C GLY A 47 1.14 -5.60 7.72
N TYR A 48 1.04 -4.45 7.08
CA TYR A 48 0.06 -4.18 6.05
C TYR A 48 0.70 -3.37 4.92
N ASP A 49 0.10 -3.47 3.75
CA ASP A 49 0.47 -2.73 2.55
C ASP A 49 -0.78 -2.15 1.88
N GLN A 50 -0.74 -0.86 1.57
CA GLN A 50 -1.78 -0.13 0.85
C GLN A 50 -1.18 1.03 0.05
N ALA A 51 -1.97 1.64 -0.84
CA ALA A 51 -1.53 2.71 -1.75
C ALA A 51 -0.84 3.90 -1.04
N TRP A 52 -1.29 4.25 0.16
CA TRP A 52 -0.86 5.44 0.92
C TRP A 52 0.11 5.13 2.06
N GLY A 53 0.56 3.89 2.15
CA GLY A 53 1.58 3.53 3.12
C GLY A 53 1.63 2.04 3.42
N ASN A 54 2.72 1.65 4.01
CA ASN A 54 2.91 0.30 4.52
C ASN A 54 3.61 0.34 5.87
N THR A 55 3.39 -0.70 6.63
CA THR A 55 4.09 -0.91 7.89
C THR A 55 4.47 -2.37 8.01
N GLU A 56 5.69 -2.65 8.43
CA GLU A 56 6.13 -3.97 8.79
C GLU A 56 6.87 -3.93 10.12
N THR A 57 6.52 -4.82 11.04
CA THR A 57 7.29 -5.07 12.26
C THR A 57 7.77 -6.51 12.26
N ARG A 58 9.08 -6.70 12.39
CA ARG A 58 9.72 -8.01 12.59
C ARG A 58 10.37 -8.07 13.95
N THR A 59 10.08 -9.12 14.69
CA THR A 59 10.75 -9.44 15.94
C THR A 59 11.49 -10.75 15.77
N MET A 60 12.77 -10.77 16.10
CA MET A 60 13.64 -11.95 16.02
C MET A 60 14.32 -12.17 17.36
N ASN A 61 14.10 -13.33 17.95
CA ASN A 61 14.72 -13.76 19.19
C ASN A 61 15.76 -14.82 18.88
N TYR A 62 17.00 -14.56 19.22
CA TYR A 62 18.11 -15.46 19.05
C TYR A 62 18.48 -16.06 20.40
N TYR A 63 18.64 -17.36 20.46
CA TYR A 63 19.13 -18.11 21.61
C TYR A 63 20.47 -18.74 21.22
N ILE A 64 21.48 -18.43 21.98
CA ILE A 64 22.85 -18.87 21.72
C ILE A 64 23.28 -19.79 22.87
N SER A 65 23.74 -20.98 22.57
CA SER A 65 24.22 -21.92 23.55
C SER A 65 25.52 -22.63 23.08
N SER A 66 26.45 -22.81 24.00
CA SER A 66 27.65 -23.60 23.76
C SER A 66 27.55 -24.93 24.50
N SER A 67 28.14 -25.99 23.91
CA SER A 67 28.34 -27.25 24.59
C SER A 67 29.43 -27.19 25.69
N ASP A 68 30.29 -26.16 25.66
CA ASP A 68 31.18 -25.84 26.76
C ASP A 68 30.44 -25.03 27.82
N PRO A 69 30.36 -25.49 29.10
CA PRO A 69 29.69 -24.74 30.17
C PRO A 69 30.26 -23.34 30.43
N LYS A 70 31.51 -23.08 30.03
CA LYS A 70 32.15 -21.77 30.11
C LYS A 70 32.04 -20.96 28.82
N GLY A 71 31.44 -21.55 27.80
CA GLY A 71 31.26 -20.93 26.50
C GLY A 71 30.20 -19.85 26.49
N ILE A 72 29.87 -19.41 25.30
CA ILE A 72 28.84 -18.38 25.09
C ILE A 72 27.43 -18.96 25.35
N GLN A 73 26.66 -18.26 26.18
CA GLN A 73 25.24 -18.56 26.44
C GLN A 73 24.46 -17.26 26.56
N GLY A 74 23.26 -17.22 26.02
CA GLY A 74 22.39 -16.05 26.18
C GLY A 74 21.37 -15.89 25.08
N SER A 75 20.74 -14.73 25.09
CA SER A 75 19.74 -14.35 24.10
C SER A 75 20.01 -12.97 23.53
N TYR A 76 19.54 -12.76 22.33
CA TYR A 76 19.57 -11.48 21.63
C TYR A 76 18.25 -11.28 20.90
N THR A 77 17.58 -10.18 21.19
CA THR A 77 16.31 -9.82 20.53
C THR A 77 16.52 -8.61 19.64
N VAL A 78 16.03 -8.68 18.42
CA VAL A 78 15.96 -7.55 17.48
C VAL A 78 14.52 -7.35 17.06
N LYS A 79 14.07 -6.11 17.16
CA LYS A 79 12.79 -5.66 16.62
C LYS A 79 13.04 -4.57 15.60
N ASN A 80 12.64 -4.82 14.36
CA ASN A 80 12.68 -3.85 13.27
C ASN A 80 11.26 -3.41 12.94
N SER A 81 11.00 -2.11 12.92
CA SER A 81 9.75 -1.53 12.46
C SER A 81 10.04 -0.60 11.30
N ASN A 82 9.49 -0.91 10.13
CA ASN A 82 9.59 -0.08 8.93
C ASN A 82 8.22 0.54 8.67
N ASN A 83 8.18 1.82 8.37
CA ASN A 83 6.94 2.55 8.12
C ASN A 83 7.13 3.51 6.95
N ILE A 84 6.33 3.34 5.91
CA ILE A 84 6.23 4.28 4.80
C ILE A 84 4.86 4.93 4.85
N THR A 85 4.82 6.26 4.85
CA THR A 85 3.57 7.03 4.80
C THR A 85 3.61 8.00 3.64
N LYS A 86 2.48 8.12 2.94
CA LYS A 86 2.26 9.09 1.86
C LYS A 86 1.15 10.04 2.26
N ASP A 87 1.45 11.32 2.26
CA ASP A 87 0.51 12.38 2.58
C ASP A 87 0.40 13.36 1.42
N ILE A 88 -0.78 13.95 1.26
CA ILE A 88 -0.94 15.06 0.32
C ILE A 88 -0.70 16.36 1.09
N VAL A 89 0.30 17.11 0.66
CA VAL A 89 0.64 18.39 1.26
C VAL A 89 0.48 19.51 0.23
N TYR A 90 0.06 20.69 0.70
CA TYR A 90 0.02 21.89 -0.13
C TYR A 90 1.35 22.64 0.01
N ALA A 91 1.95 23.00 -1.12
CA ALA A 91 3.12 23.86 -1.15
C ALA A 91 2.77 25.19 -1.79
N GLU A 92 3.06 26.27 -1.07
CA GLU A 92 2.87 27.62 -1.58
C GLU A 92 3.87 27.94 -2.70
N ASN A 93 3.48 28.91 -3.55
CA ASN A 93 4.37 29.43 -4.55
C ASN A 93 5.59 30.11 -3.90
N GLN A 94 6.77 29.63 -4.25
CA GLN A 94 8.02 30.24 -3.80
C GLN A 94 8.62 31.07 -4.93
N PRO A 95 8.95 32.36 -4.71
CA PRO A 95 9.52 33.23 -5.75
C PRO A 95 10.81 32.69 -6.38
N THR A 96 11.55 31.85 -5.64
CA THR A 96 12.78 31.20 -6.12
C THR A 96 12.53 29.98 -7.01
N GLN A 97 11.29 29.51 -7.12
CA GLN A 97 10.89 28.35 -7.90
C GLN A 97 9.94 28.78 -9.03
N ILE A 98 10.46 29.45 -10.04
CA ILE A 98 9.70 30.03 -11.15
C ILE A 98 8.83 28.98 -11.88
N SER A 99 9.23 27.71 -11.88
CA SER A 99 8.51 26.61 -12.54
C SER A 99 7.40 25.98 -11.72
N PHE A 100 7.23 26.36 -10.44
CA PHE A 100 6.21 25.82 -9.57
C PHE A 100 5.37 26.95 -8.95
N ARG A 101 4.12 27.06 -9.38
CA ARG A 101 3.17 28.11 -8.94
C ARG A 101 2.48 27.82 -7.62
N GLY A 102 2.95 26.85 -6.84
CA GLY A 102 2.26 26.29 -5.72
C GLY A 102 1.28 25.19 -6.16
N GLY A 103 0.79 24.40 -5.20
CA GLY A 103 -0.17 23.33 -5.44
C GLY A 103 0.09 22.11 -4.56
N TYR A 104 -0.51 20.98 -4.93
CA TYR A 104 -0.38 19.76 -4.15
C TYR A 104 0.85 18.94 -4.53
N MET A 105 1.40 18.26 -3.53
CA MET A 105 2.47 17.30 -3.68
C MET A 105 2.15 16.06 -2.84
N VAL A 106 2.55 14.89 -3.32
CA VAL A 106 2.63 13.70 -2.48
C VAL A 106 3.96 13.73 -1.75
N SER A 107 3.91 13.73 -0.43
CA SER A 107 5.06 13.58 0.47
C SER A 107 5.15 12.13 0.91
N GLU A 108 6.22 11.43 0.55
CA GLU A 108 6.50 10.06 0.98
C GLU A 108 7.60 10.12 2.04
N LYS A 109 7.29 9.62 3.24
CA LYS A 109 8.21 9.49 4.36
C LYS A 109 8.51 8.02 4.60
N ASP A 110 9.77 7.72 4.79
CA ASP A 110 10.27 6.38 5.10
C ASP A 110 11.05 6.43 6.41
N GLU A 111 10.56 5.70 7.40
CA GLU A 111 11.14 5.62 8.73
C GLU A 111 11.36 4.16 9.12
N SER A 112 12.54 3.86 9.63
CA SER A 112 12.89 2.55 10.17
C SER A 112 13.40 2.70 11.60
N VAL A 113 12.85 1.90 12.51
CA VAL A 113 13.30 1.84 13.90
C VAL A 113 13.78 0.42 14.18
N MET A 114 15.02 0.31 14.64
CA MET A 114 15.59 -0.94 15.13
C MET A 114 15.80 -0.82 16.63
N GLU A 115 15.17 -1.71 17.38
CA GLU A 115 15.38 -1.89 18.81
C GLU A 115 16.08 -3.22 19.04
N TYR A 116 17.08 -3.25 19.91
CA TYR A 116 17.70 -4.51 20.28
C TYR A 116 17.98 -4.58 21.77
N SER A 117 17.96 -5.80 22.29
CA SER A 117 18.36 -6.13 23.65
C SER A 117 19.10 -7.46 23.67
N TYR A 118 19.99 -7.62 24.62
CA TYR A 118 20.74 -8.87 24.79
C TYR A 118 21.01 -9.15 26.27
N ASP A 119 21.10 -10.44 26.57
CA ASP A 119 21.66 -10.98 27.79
C ASP A 119 22.59 -12.14 27.38
N ILE A 120 23.88 -11.87 27.35
CA ILE A 120 24.91 -12.83 26.92
C ILE A 120 25.94 -12.94 28.03
N ASN A 121 26.08 -14.15 28.61
CA ASN A 121 26.99 -14.42 29.72
C ASN A 121 26.84 -13.39 30.86
N SER A 122 25.57 -13.10 31.25
CA SER A 122 25.21 -12.12 32.29
C SER A 122 25.59 -10.67 31.98
N ARG A 123 25.93 -10.37 30.72
CA ARG A 123 26.05 -8.99 30.22
C ARG A 123 24.76 -8.60 29.53
N VAL A 124 24.07 -7.64 30.14
CA VAL A 124 22.78 -7.15 29.65
C VAL A 124 22.96 -5.78 29.03
N GLY A 125 22.29 -5.55 27.91
CA GLY A 125 22.25 -4.25 27.27
C GLY A 125 21.08 -4.13 26.30
N SER A 126 20.71 -2.90 26.00
CA SER A 126 19.69 -2.55 25.01
C SER A 126 19.98 -1.20 24.40
N ASN A 127 19.55 -1.01 23.16
CA ASN A 127 19.62 0.28 22.48
C ASN A 127 18.55 0.35 21.38
N SER A 128 18.34 1.54 20.84
CA SER A 128 17.51 1.75 19.66
C SER A 128 18.22 2.65 18.66
N LEU A 129 17.96 2.41 17.39
CA LEU A 129 18.44 3.21 16.27
C LEU A 129 17.24 3.57 15.41
N THR A 130 17.07 4.85 15.15
CA THR A 130 16.04 5.36 14.22
C THR A 130 16.74 5.87 12.98
N LEU A 131 16.31 5.41 11.83
CA LEU A 131 16.71 5.91 10.52
C LEU A 131 15.47 6.50 9.85
N ALA A 132 15.49 7.81 9.65
CA ALA A 132 14.46 8.53 8.90
C ALA A 132 15.10 9.15 7.65
N ASN A 133 14.55 8.85 6.50
CA ASN A 133 14.98 9.45 5.26
C ASN A 133 14.31 10.82 5.05
N ASN A 134 14.98 11.71 4.32
CA ASN A 134 14.34 12.94 3.91
C ASN A 134 13.09 12.63 3.08
N PRO A 135 11.95 13.28 3.33
CA PRO A 135 10.74 13.05 2.57
C PRO A 135 10.96 13.26 1.07
N LYS A 136 10.45 12.33 0.28
CA LYS A 136 10.42 12.45 -1.17
C LYS A 136 9.14 13.17 -1.57
N PHE A 137 9.26 14.20 -2.41
CA PHE A 137 8.12 14.98 -2.88
C PHE A 137 7.87 14.75 -4.36
N THR A 138 6.64 14.39 -4.70
CA THR A 138 6.16 14.28 -6.07
C THR A 138 5.12 15.36 -6.32
N ARG A 139 5.41 16.29 -7.23
CA ARG A 139 4.49 17.39 -7.60
C ARG A 139 3.32 16.87 -8.40
N LEU A 140 2.13 17.33 -8.05
CA LEU A 140 0.90 17.02 -8.76
C LEU A 140 0.53 18.18 -9.69
N ASN A 141 -0.05 17.84 -10.84
CA ASN A 141 -0.58 18.84 -11.76
C ASN A 141 -1.99 19.24 -11.29
N VAL A 142 -2.12 20.44 -10.74
CA VAL A 142 -3.40 20.97 -10.26
C VAL A 142 -4.15 21.61 -11.42
N PRO A 143 -5.31 21.08 -11.86
CA PRO A 143 -6.10 21.69 -12.92
C PRO A 143 -6.75 22.98 -12.46
N GLU A 144 -6.84 23.96 -13.36
CA GLU A 144 -7.62 25.19 -13.12
C GLU A 144 -9.11 24.90 -13.32
N LEU A 145 -9.88 24.83 -12.24
CA LEU A 145 -11.33 24.63 -12.26
C LEU A 145 -12.03 25.95 -11.99
N ARG A 146 -12.94 26.37 -12.89
CA ARG A 146 -13.60 27.68 -12.83
C ARG A 146 -14.85 27.68 -11.97
N ASP A 147 -15.50 26.53 -11.85
CA ASP A 147 -16.82 26.35 -11.23
C ASP A 147 -16.77 25.77 -9.80
N THR A 148 -15.58 25.66 -9.25
CA THR A 148 -15.38 25.14 -7.88
C THR A 148 -15.03 26.22 -6.88
N SER A 149 -14.69 27.42 -7.34
CA SER A 149 -14.27 28.53 -6.47
C SER A 149 -15.36 28.89 -5.45
N GLY A 150 -14.99 28.86 -4.17
CA GLY A 150 -15.91 29.12 -3.05
C GLY A 150 -16.88 27.97 -2.75
N HIS A 151 -16.81 26.86 -3.46
CA HIS A 151 -17.59 25.66 -3.14
C HIS A 151 -16.96 24.94 -1.94
N TRP A 152 -17.78 24.42 -1.02
CA TRP A 152 -17.31 23.72 0.19
C TRP A 152 -16.37 22.54 -0.10
N ALA A 153 -16.49 21.92 -1.27
CA ALA A 153 -15.67 20.79 -1.71
C ALA A 153 -14.55 21.21 -2.68
N GLU A 154 -14.22 22.49 -2.80
CA GLU A 154 -13.20 22.99 -3.75
C GLU A 154 -11.86 22.27 -3.55
N GLU A 155 -11.38 22.17 -2.31
CA GLU A 155 -10.10 21.54 -2.00
C GLU A 155 -10.09 20.03 -2.29
N PRO A 156 -11.04 19.20 -1.81
CA PRO A 156 -11.12 17.78 -2.17
C PRO A 156 -11.22 17.55 -3.68
N ILE A 157 -11.96 18.37 -4.41
CA ILE A 157 -12.09 18.26 -5.87
C ILE A 157 -10.73 18.50 -6.54
N LYS A 158 -10.01 19.55 -6.14
CA LYS A 158 -8.66 19.85 -6.68
C LYS A 158 -7.68 18.72 -6.39
N ILE A 159 -7.71 18.15 -5.18
CA ILE A 159 -6.86 17.02 -4.81
C ILE A 159 -7.13 15.81 -5.71
N LEU A 160 -8.39 15.38 -5.80
CA LEU A 160 -8.77 14.22 -6.61
C LEU A 160 -8.48 14.42 -8.10
N ALA A 161 -8.69 15.64 -8.62
CA ALA A 161 -8.35 15.99 -9.99
C ALA A 161 -6.82 15.99 -10.23
N SER A 162 -6.04 16.45 -9.25
CA SER A 162 -4.58 16.44 -9.31
C SER A 162 -3.99 15.03 -9.29
N LEU A 163 -4.67 14.09 -8.62
CA LEU A 163 -4.35 12.66 -8.63
C LEU A 163 -4.85 11.94 -9.89
N ASN A 164 -5.51 12.61 -10.82
CA ASN A 164 -6.24 12.02 -11.95
C ASN A 164 -7.32 11.00 -11.52
N ALA A 165 -7.77 11.05 -10.27
CA ALA A 165 -8.84 10.19 -9.77
C ALA A 165 -10.20 10.56 -10.37
N ILE A 166 -10.42 11.82 -10.68
CA ILE A 166 -11.60 12.33 -11.40
C ILE A 166 -11.19 13.06 -12.68
N SER A 167 -12.09 13.11 -13.65
CA SER A 167 -11.84 13.72 -14.96
C SER A 167 -12.71 14.95 -15.15
N PRO A 168 -12.24 16.16 -14.78
CA PRO A 168 -12.99 17.37 -15.04
C PRO A 168 -13.17 17.58 -16.54
N ASN A 169 -14.35 18.05 -16.94
CA ASN A 169 -14.60 18.39 -18.32
C ASN A 169 -13.99 19.77 -18.65
N ALA A 170 -12.87 19.74 -19.35
CA ALA A 170 -12.06 20.92 -19.65
C ALA A 170 -11.68 21.68 -18.36
N LYS A 171 -12.22 22.88 -18.14
CA LYS A 171 -11.97 23.70 -16.95
C LYS A 171 -13.12 23.70 -15.94
N ASN A 172 -14.08 22.78 -16.07
CA ASN A 172 -15.26 22.71 -15.21
C ASN A 172 -15.39 21.30 -14.63
N PHE A 173 -15.74 21.24 -13.35
CA PHE A 173 -15.99 19.98 -12.63
C PHE A 173 -17.49 19.65 -12.58
N ALA A 174 -18.34 20.70 -12.56
CA ALA A 174 -19.79 20.62 -12.40
C ALA A 174 -20.22 19.95 -11.06
N PRO A 175 -19.90 20.55 -9.90
CA PRO A 175 -20.07 19.93 -8.58
C PRO A 175 -21.53 19.61 -8.20
N SER A 176 -22.50 20.17 -8.93
CA SER A 176 -23.93 19.91 -8.74
C SER A 176 -24.48 18.75 -9.56
N LEU A 177 -23.68 18.17 -10.47
CA LEU A 177 -24.09 17.02 -11.26
C LEU A 177 -23.80 15.71 -10.52
N ALA A 178 -24.69 14.73 -10.70
CA ALA A 178 -24.45 13.39 -10.18
C ALA A 178 -23.22 12.75 -10.89
N ILE A 179 -22.40 12.08 -10.11
CA ILE A 179 -21.26 11.33 -10.65
C ILE A 179 -21.73 10.05 -11.32
N SER A 180 -21.18 9.71 -12.47
CA SER A 180 -21.45 8.43 -13.12
C SER A 180 -20.73 7.28 -12.44
N ARG A 181 -21.26 6.06 -12.60
CA ARG A 181 -20.68 4.84 -12.02
C ARG A 181 -19.25 4.58 -12.52
N GLU A 182 -18.97 4.81 -13.81
CA GLU A 182 -17.61 4.65 -14.35
C GLU A 182 -16.62 5.69 -13.82
N GLU A 183 -17.08 6.95 -13.58
CA GLU A 183 -16.20 7.99 -13.02
C GLU A 183 -15.89 7.70 -11.55
N PHE A 184 -16.87 7.22 -10.80
CA PHE A 184 -16.65 6.82 -9.41
C PHE A 184 -15.76 5.56 -9.32
N ALA A 185 -15.93 4.58 -10.22
CA ALA A 185 -15.05 3.43 -10.33
C ALA A 185 -13.60 3.85 -10.59
N LYS A 186 -13.39 4.84 -11.48
CA LYS A 186 -12.08 5.42 -11.73
C LYS A 186 -11.51 6.07 -10.46
N ALA A 187 -12.30 6.89 -9.76
CA ALA A 187 -11.84 7.57 -8.56
C ALA A 187 -11.35 6.57 -7.50
N VAL A 188 -12.15 5.54 -7.22
CA VAL A 188 -11.80 4.49 -6.25
C VAL A 188 -10.56 3.70 -6.71
N ALA A 189 -10.53 3.29 -7.98
CA ALA A 189 -9.41 2.49 -8.50
C ALA A 189 -8.07 3.24 -8.46
N VAL A 190 -8.07 4.54 -8.77
CA VAL A 190 -6.86 5.38 -8.76
C VAL A 190 -6.40 5.66 -7.32
N VAL A 191 -7.32 6.03 -6.42
CA VAL A 191 -6.96 6.35 -5.02
C VAL A 191 -6.46 5.10 -4.28
N SER A 192 -7.03 3.94 -4.59
CA SER A 192 -6.63 2.66 -3.98
C SER A 192 -5.47 1.96 -4.70
N ASP A 193 -4.97 2.53 -5.79
CA ASP A 193 -3.87 1.99 -6.63
C ASP A 193 -4.07 0.51 -7.02
N ILE A 194 -5.30 0.15 -7.38
CA ILE A 194 -5.68 -1.23 -7.71
C ILE A 194 -5.72 -1.52 -9.21
N VAL A 195 -5.33 -0.55 -10.03
CA VAL A 195 -5.26 -0.71 -11.49
C VAL A 195 -4.01 -1.50 -11.83
N GLU A 196 -4.19 -2.73 -12.33
CA GLU A 196 -3.07 -3.50 -12.84
C GLU A 196 -2.46 -2.79 -14.05
N GLU A 197 -1.16 -2.52 -14.01
CA GLU A 197 -0.43 -2.09 -15.19
C GLU A 197 -0.50 -3.22 -16.24
N GLU A 198 -0.89 -2.89 -17.46
CA GLU A 198 -0.82 -3.84 -18.56
C GLU A 198 0.65 -4.22 -18.75
N THR A 199 1.06 -5.33 -18.14
CA THR A 199 2.36 -5.91 -18.45
C THR A 199 2.37 -6.22 -19.94
N THR A 200 3.26 -5.59 -20.69
CA THR A 200 3.55 -5.87 -22.09
C THR A 200 4.24 -7.24 -22.23
N VAL A 201 3.67 -8.26 -21.65
CA VAL A 201 4.06 -9.63 -21.94
C VAL A 201 3.59 -9.90 -23.36
N ARG A 202 4.52 -10.13 -24.29
CA ARG A 202 4.25 -10.57 -25.66
C ARG A 202 3.25 -11.74 -25.60
N ARG A 203 1.97 -11.41 -25.78
CA ARG A 203 0.90 -12.42 -25.84
C ARG A 203 1.10 -13.27 -27.11
N SER A 204 1.69 -14.43 -26.93
CA SER A 204 1.57 -15.49 -27.89
C SER A 204 0.16 -16.07 -27.77
N LYS A 205 -0.65 -15.88 -28.80
CA LYS A 205 -2.07 -16.18 -29.01
C LYS A 205 -3.05 -15.12 -28.51
N LYS A 206 -3.66 -14.42 -29.47
CA LYS A 206 -4.87 -13.61 -29.31
C LYS A 206 -6.03 -14.51 -28.82
N THR A 207 -6.17 -14.66 -27.52
CA THR A 207 -7.49 -14.95 -26.96
C THR A 207 -8.25 -13.64 -27.06
N GLN A 208 -9.35 -13.57 -27.80
CA GLN A 208 -10.22 -12.38 -27.80
C GLN A 208 -10.72 -12.18 -26.38
N GLU A 209 -10.18 -11.16 -25.71
CA GLU A 209 -10.67 -10.75 -24.38
C GLU A 209 -12.11 -10.27 -24.55
N GLN A 210 -13.03 -10.86 -23.80
CA GLN A 210 -14.42 -10.41 -23.75
C GLN A 210 -14.55 -9.37 -22.64
N PRO A 211 -15.37 -8.32 -22.83
CA PRO A 211 -15.62 -7.37 -21.74
C PRO A 211 -16.31 -8.08 -20.56
N LEU A 212 -16.00 -7.62 -19.35
CA LEU A 212 -16.57 -8.18 -18.11
C LEU A 212 -18.09 -7.93 -18.02
N PHE A 213 -18.57 -6.84 -18.61
CA PHE A 213 -19.98 -6.46 -18.70
C PHE A 213 -20.35 -6.16 -20.14
N THR A 214 -21.57 -6.49 -20.52
CA THR A 214 -22.07 -6.38 -21.90
C THR A 214 -22.15 -4.94 -22.41
N ASP A 215 -22.28 -3.99 -21.51
CA ASP A 215 -22.43 -2.54 -21.78
C ASP A 215 -21.12 -1.74 -21.55
N THR A 216 -19.98 -2.43 -21.40
CA THR A 216 -18.65 -1.80 -21.29
C THR A 216 -17.79 -2.14 -22.49
N ALA A 217 -17.28 -1.12 -23.20
CA ALA A 217 -16.41 -1.32 -24.34
C ALA A 217 -14.95 -1.52 -23.89
N LEU A 218 -14.27 -2.53 -24.46
CA LEU A 218 -12.85 -2.83 -24.15
C LEU A 218 -11.89 -1.67 -24.51
N ASP A 219 -12.23 -0.87 -25.51
CA ASP A 219 -11.47 0.29 -25.98
C ASP A 219 -11.80 1.58 -25.20
N SER A 220 -12.73 1.53 -24.25
CA SER A 220 -13.00 2.65 -23.37
C SER A 220 -11.81 2.93 -22.45
N GLU A 221 -11.35 4.18 -22.39
CA GLU A 221 -10.28 4.59 -21.46
C GLU A 221 -10.59 4.26 -20.00
N LYS A 222 -11.87 4.13 -19.64
CA LYS A 222 -12.32 3.83 -18.28
C LYS A 222 -12.53 2.35 -18.01
N TYR A 223 -12.49 1.50 -19.06
CA TYR A 223 -12.72 0.05 -18.90
C TYR A 223 -11.78 -0.58 -17.86
N LYS A 224 -10.50 -0.21 -17.89
CA LYS A 224 -9.50 -0.73 -16.93
C LYS A 224 -9.88 -0.48 -15.47
N TYR A 225 -10.48 0.66 -15.16
CA TYR A 225 -10.91 1.00 -13.81
C TYR A 225 -12.17 0.21 -13.40
N VAL A 226 -13.13 0.10 -14.32
CA VAL A 226 -14.33 -0.74 -14.12
C VAL A 226 -13.93 -2.18 -13.87
N LYS A 227 -13.02 -2.71 -14.68
CA LYS A 227 -12.48 -4.07 -14.53
C LYS A 227 -11.79 -4.25 -13.16
N ALA A 228 -10.94 -3.29 -12.75
CA ALA A 228 -10.21 -3.36 -11.49
C ALA A 228 -11.17 -3.42 -10.28
N VAL A 229 -12.12 -2.48 -10.17
CA VAL A 229 -13.06 -2.45 -9.04
C VAL A 229 -14.01 -3.64 -9.01
N ALA A 230 -14.39 -4.17 -10.18
CA ALA A 230 -15.25 -5.34 -10.27
C ALA A 230 -14.50 -6.63 -9.90
N THR A 231 -13.28 -6.81 -10.41
CA THR A 231 -12.44 -7.98 -10.09
C THR A 231 -12.11 -8.06 -8.61
N LYS A 232 -11.91 -6.90 -7.97
CA LYS A 232 -11.66 -6.81 -6.52
C LYS A 232 -12.93 -6.88 -5.67
N GLY A 233 -14.12 -7.01 -6.27
CA GLY A 233 -15.39 -7.06 -5.54
C GLY A 233 -15.81 -5.74 -4.87
N ILE A 234 -15.17 -4.62 -5.24
CA ILE A 234 -15.47 -3.31 -4.68
C ILE A 234 -16.79 -2.76 -5.22
N MET A 235 -17.00 -2.91 -6.54
CA MET A 235 -18.16 -2.39 -7.23
C MET A 235 -18.65 -3.39 -8.27
N GLY A 236 -19.85 -3.95 -8.09
CA GLY A 236 -20.47 -4.89 -9.01
C GLY A 236 -21.32 -4.23 -10.09
N GLY A 237 -21.86 -5.07 -10.97
CA GLY A 237 -22.88 -4.70 -11.94
C GLY A 237 -24.24 -4.43 -11.29
N VAL A 238 -25.18 -3.98 -12.11
CA VAL A 238 -26.58 -3.68 -11.69
C VAL A 238 -27.55 -4.84 -12.00
N GLY A 239 -27.04 -5.94 -12.56
CA GLY A 239 -27.78 -7.12 -12.98
C GLY A 239 -27.67 -7.35 -14.50
N GLU A 240 -28.09 -8.53 -14.98
CA GLU A 240 -28.06 -8.93 -16.39
C GLU A 240 -26.72 -8.68 -17.10
N ASP A 241 -25.60 -8.93 -16.39
CA ASP A 241 -24.24 -8.72 -16.87
C ASP A 241 -23.97 -7.27 -17.36
N ARG A 242 -24.67 -6.27 -16.77
CA ARG A 242 -24.49 -4.85 -17.08
C ARG A 242 -23.88 -4.10 -15.92
N PHE A 243 -23.01 -3.14 -16.23
CA PHE A 243 -22.39 -2.21 -15.27
C PHE A 243 -23.10 -0.89 -15.16
N GLU A 244 -23.75 -0.45 -16.22
CA GLU A 244 -24.33 0.90 -16.41
C GLU A 244 -23.29 2.03 -16.22
N PRO A 245 -22.26 2.11 -17.08
CA PRO A 245 -21.13 3.04 -16.88
C PRO A 245 -21.56 4.49 -16.72
N LYS A 246 -22.60 4.90 -17.45
CA LYS A 246 -23.14 6.27 -17.43
C LYS A 246 -24.26 6.47 -16.40
N GLY A 247 -24.70 5.40 -15.71
CA GLY A 247 -25.71 5.48 -14.68
C GLY A 247 -25.25 6.35 -13.51
N GLU A 248 -26.20 7.07 -12.90
CA GLU A 248 -25.94 7.90 -11.74
C GLU A 248 -25.74 7.06 -10.47
N LEU A 249 -24.88 7.53 -9.59
CA LEU A 249 -24.60 6.85 -8.34
C LEU A 249 -25.27 7.56 -7.17
N SER A 250 -26.07 6.82 -6.37
CA SER A 250 -26.63 7.35 -5.14
C SER A 250 -25.57 7.42 -4.02
N LYS A 251 -25.81 8.27 -3.02
CA LYS A 251 -24.94 8.40 -1.84
C LYS A 251 -24.79 7.06 -1.08
N ALA A 252 -25.89 6.29 -0.99
CA ALA A 252 -25.86 4.99 -0.32
C ALA A 252 -24.98 3.99 -1.07
N GLN A 253 -25.12 3.93 -2.41
CA GLN A 253 -24.24 3.09 -3.24
C GLN A 253 -22.77 3.51 -3.12
N ALA A 254 -22.49 4.82 -3.15
CA ALA A 254 -21.13 5.33 -2.98
C ALA A 254 -20.55 4.91 -1.62
N ALA A 255 -21.30 5.03 -0.54
CA ALA A 255 -20.87 4.59 0.80
C ALA A 255 -20.58 3.10 0.84
N THR A 256 -21.45 2.25 0.27
CA THR A 256 -21.23 0.81 0.18
C THR A 256 -19.94 0.48 -0.58
N ILE A 257 -19.70 1.13 -1.72
CA ILE A 257 -18.49 0.92 -2.51
C ILE A 257 -17.23 1.29 -1.73
N LEU A 258 -17.26 2.40 -0.98
CA LEU A 258 -16.12 2.81 -0.15
C LEU A 258 -15.86 1.83 1.00
N ILE A 259 -16.91 1.32 1.66
CA ILE A 259 -16.81 0.29 2.69
C ILE A 259 -16.21 -0.99 2.11
N ASN A 260 -16.68 -1.42 0.93
CA ASN A 260 -16.13 -2.59 0.24
C ASN A 260 -14.64 -2.39 -0.11
N ALA A 261 -14.26 -1.20 -0.59
CA ALA A 261 -12.86 -0.90 -0.90
C ALA A 261 -11.95 -1.04 0.33
N LEU A 262 -12.44 -0.59 1.50
CA LEU A 262 -11.72 -0.72 2.77
C LEU A 262 -11.74 -2.15 3.35
N GLY A 263 -12.53 -3.05 2.76
CA GLY A 263 -12.67 -4.44 3.22
C GLY A 263 -13.32 -4.56 4.60
N VAL A 264 -14.14 -3.59 4.97
CA VAL A 264 -14.93 -3.63 6.21
C VAL A 264 -16.15 -4.50 5.96
N GLU A 265 -16.28 -5.58 6.71
CA GLU A 265 -17.47 -6.42 6.69
C GLU A 265 -18.62 -5.71 7.43
N ALA A 266 -19.79 -5.64 6.80
CA ALA A 266 -20.98 -5.02 7.36
C ALA A 266 -21.77 -5.98 8.25
#